data_6d5219cc62722611c77350548fc62963
#
_entry.id   6d5219cc62722611c77350548fc62963
#
_cell.length_a   1.000
_cell.length_b   1.000
_cell.length_c   1.000
_cell.angle_alpha   90.00
_cell.angle_beta   90.00
_cell.angle_gamma   90.00
#
_symmetry.space_group_name_H-M   'P 1'
#
loop_
_entity.id
_entity.type
_entity.pdbx_description
1 polymer ?
#
loop_
_entity_poly.entity_id
_entity_poly.type
_entity_poly.pdbx_seq_one_letter_code
_entity_poly.pdbx_strand_id
1 'polypeptide(L)'
;MKNLPEFNFRFIIGFRHIFCRCRARQPVLGGESCRQFFICREKENTMNIKRAKQEIRDSIEAYLSKDEFGEYRIPAIRQRPILLMGPPGIGKTQIMEQIARECGIALVSYTITHHTRQSAVGLPFIVKKNYGEEEFSVTEYTMSEIISSVYDKMEKTGLKEGILFIDEINCVSETLAPMMLQFLQGKTFGNQKVPEGWVDRHSRQPARI
;
A
#
# COMPACT_ATOMS: atom_id res chain seq x y z
N MET A 1 5.61 12.61 -36.28
CA MET A 1 5.30 12.58 -34.83
C MET A 1 4.04 11.80 -34.67
N LYS A 2 4.16 10.51 -34.27
CA LYS A 2 3.00 9.61 -34.07
C LYS A 2 2.38 9.93 -32.73
N ASN A 3 1.11 10.26 -32.71
CA ASN A 3 0.31 10.42 -31.50
C ASN A 3 0.35 9.12 -30.69
N LEU A 4 1.05 9.13 -29.57
CA LEU A 4 0.95 8.08 -28.57
C LEU A 4 -0.47 8.13 -27.97
N PRO A 5 -1.16 6.99 -27.83
CA PRO A 5 -2.48 6.97 -27.23
C PRO A 5 -2.42 7.53 -25.82
N GLU A 6 -3.34 8.44 -25.49
CA GLU A 6 -3.52 8.96 -24.14
C GLU A 6 -3.99 7.82 -23.24
N PHE A 7 -3.08 7.27 -22.46
CA PHE A 7 -3.40 6.30 -21.42
C PHE A 7 -3.91 7.03 -20.18
N ASN A 8 -5.14 6.75 -19.82
CA ASN A 8 -5.81 7.37 -18.67
C ASN A 8 -5.49 6.60 -17.38
N PHE A 9 -4.87 7.27 -16.42
CA PHE A 9 -4.73 6.80 -15.05
C PHE A 9 -5.90 7.27 -14.20
N ARG A 10 -6.43 6.38 -13.35
CA ARG A 10 -7.33 6.76 -12.27
C ARG A 10 -6.54 6.83 -10.97
N PHE A 11 -6.65 7.95 -10.31
CA PHE A 11 -5.98 8.22 -9.05
C PHE A 11 -7.02 8.22 -7.93
N ILE A 12 -6.87 7.33 -6.96
CA ILE A 12 -7.77 7.27 -5.80
C ILE A 12 -6.95 7.54 -4.54
N ILE A 13 -7.24 8.66 -3.89
CA ILE A 13 -6.70 8.99 -2.57
C ILE A 13 -7.76 8.62 -1.54
N GLY A 14 -7.57 7.52 -0.82
CA GLY A 14 -8.44 7.16 0.28
C GLY A 14 -8.99 5.74 0.28
N PHE A 15 -9.08 5.18 1.46
CA PHE A 15 -9.22 3.76 1.77
C PHE A 15 -10.61 3.13 1.56
N ARG A 16 -11.65 3.91 1.26
CA ARG A 16 -13.04 3.39 1.36
C ARG A 16 -13.49 2.44 0.25
N HIS A 17 -12.71 2.25 -0.82
CA HIS A 17 -13.18 1.49 -1.99
C HIS A 17 -12.37 0.25 -2.40
N ILE A 18 -11.33 -0.13 -1.64
CA ILE A 18 -10.46 -1.25 -2.07
C ILE A 18 -11.18 -2.60 -2.00
N PHE A 19 -12.19 -2.77 -1.15
CA PHE A 19 -12.83 -4.07 -0.89
C PHE A 19 -14.36 -4.11 -0.99
N CYS A 20 -15.01 -3.14 -1.59
CA CYS A 20 -16.45 -3.26 -1.84
C CYS A 20 -16.71 -4.18 -3.04
N ARG A 21 -16.50 -5.48 -2.83
CA ARG A 21 -17.08 -6.53 -3.67
C ARG A 21 -18.48 -6.79 -3.14
N CYS A 22 -19.45 -5.96 -3.53
CA CYS A 22 -20.84 -6.30 -3.32
C CYS A 22 -21.13 -7.62 -4.04
N ARG A 23 -21.36 -8.65 -3.26
CA ARG A 23 -21.93 -9.94 -3.69
C ARG A 23 -23.33 -9.67 -4.19
N ALA A 24 -23.47 -9.30 -5.46
CA ALA A 24 -24.75 -9.29 -6.14
C ALA A 24 -25.15 -10.74 -6.43
N ARG A 25 -25.77 -11.41 -5.47
CA ARG A 25 -26.64 -12.58 -5.71
C ARG A 25 -27.73 -12.59 -4.65
N GLN A 26 -28.89 -12.19 -5.06
CA GLN A 26 -30.28 -12.56 -4.88
C GLN A 26 -31.17 -11.39 -4.52
N PRO A 27 -32.28 -11.21 -5.23
CA PRO A 27 -33.31 -10.25 -4.86
C PRO A 27 -34.14 -10.89 -3.74
N VAL A 28 -34.05 -10.34 -2.53
CA VAL A 28 -35.04 -10.58 -1.50
C VAL A 28 -35.96 -9.37 -1.47
N LEU A 29 -37.23 -9.65 -1.69
CA LEU A 29 -38.37 -8.75 -1.66
C LEU A 29 -38.46 -7.97 -0.33
N GLY A 30 -38.69 -6.67 -0.42
CA GLY A 30 -39.34 -5.86 0.61
C GLY A 30 -38.40 -5.15 1.58
N GLY A 31 -38.24 -3.82 1.41
CA GLY A 31 -37.61 -2.94 2.40
C GLY A 31 -37.04 -1.68 1.78
N GLU A 32 -37.87 -0.64 1.63
CA GLU A 32 -37.44 0.72 1.34
C GLU A 32 -36.62 1.28 2.51
N SER A 33 -35.31 1.06 2.56
CA SER A 33 -34.45 1.83 3.47
C SER A 33 -32.96 1.51 3.28
N CYS A 34 -32.46 1.55 2.07
CA CYS A 34 -31.01 1.56 1.87
C CYS A 34 -30.60 2.27 0.56
N ARG A 35 -31.29 3.36 0.21
CA ARG A 35 -30.95 4.19 -0.96
C ARG A 35 -30.19 5.47 -0.59
N GLN A 36 -29.39 5.42 0.45
CA GLN A 36 -28.40 6.48 0.68
C GLN A 36 -27.00 5.92 0.57
N PHE A 37 -26.78 5.17 -0.52
CA PHE A 37 -25.42 4.94 -0.99
C PHE A 37 -24.88 6.30 -1.44
N PHE A 38 -23.95 6.80 -0.69
CA PHE A 38 -23.04 7.84 -1.12
C PHE A 38 -22.46 7.44 -2.49
N ILE A 39 -23.07 7.93 -3.54
CA ILE A 39 -22.41 8.08 -4.82
C ILE A 39 -21.35 9.12 -4.56
N CYS A 40 -20.17 8.64 -4.12
CA CYS A 40 -18.97 9.43 -4.25
C CYS A 40 -18.87 9.70 -5.76
N ARG A 41 -19.27 10.90 -6.20
CA ARG A 41 -19.00 11.38 -7.55
C ARG A 41 -17.49 11.32 -7.69
N GLU A 42 -17.00 10.20 -8.19
CA GLU A 42 -15.68 10.13 -8.77
C GLU A 42 -15.70 11.17 -9.90
N LYS A 43 -15.07 12.31 -9.66
CA LYS A 43 -14.65 13.14 -10.77
C LYS A 43 -13.72 12.23 -11.56
N GLU A 44 -14.17 11.77 -12.72
CA GLU A 44 -13.35 11.06 -13.68
C GLU A 44 -12.26 12.01 -14.17
N ASN A 45 -11.28 12.25 -13.33
CA ASN A 45 -10.06 12.90 -13.74
C ASN A 45 -9.21 11.84 -14.41
N THR A 46 -9.40 11.70 -15.72
CA THR A 46 -8.43 11.01 -16.56
C THR A 46 -7.09 11.74 -16.40
N MET A 47 -6.17 11.10 -15.69
CA MET A 47 -4.86 11.71 -15.42
C MET A 47 -3.86 11.28 -16.49
N ASN A 48 -3.18 12.27 -17.04
CA ASN A 48 -1.99 12.08 -17.84
C ASN A 48 -0.83 11.56 -16.94
N ILE A 49 0.03 10.71 -17.48
CA ILE A 49 1.22 10.14 -16.80
C ILE A 49 2.07 11.22 -16.11
N LYS A 50 2.28 12.37 -16.77
CA LYS A 50 3.05 13.48 -16.23
C LYS A 50 2.42 14.06 -14.96
N ARG A 51 1.11 14.22 -14.96
CA ARG A 51 0.37 14.73 -13.81
C ARG A 51 0.38 13.70 -12.67
N ALA A 52 0.18 12.40 -12.96
CA ALA A 52 0.27 11.35 -11.96
C ALA A 52 1.66 11.33 -11.30
N LYS A 53 2.72 11.45 -12.10
CA LYS A 53 4.09 11.53 -11.60
C LYS A 53 4.30 12.75 -10.69
N GLN A 54 3.77 13.92 -11.06
CA GLN A 54 3.87 15.14 -10.26
C GLN A 54 3.13 15.00 -8.92
N GLU A 55 1.89 14.54 -8.92
CA GLU A 55 1.09 14.32 -7.70
C GLU A 55 1.77 13.31 -6.72
N ILE A 56 2.39 12.26 -7.26
CA ILE A 56 3.14 11.30 -6.45
C ILE A 56 4.37 11.97 -5.84
N ARG A 57 5.11 12.74 -6.62
CA ARG A 57 6.29 13.48 -6.15
C ARG A 57 5.90 14.46 -5.03
N ASP A 58 4.92 15.32 -5.28
CA ASP A 58 4.45 16.30 -4.31
C ASP A 58 4.03 15.64 -2.98
N SER A 59 3.36 14.49 -3.07
CA SER A 59 2.98 13.73 -1.88
C SER A 59 4.17 13.10 -1.15
N ILE A 60 5.23 12.68 -1.86
CA ILE A 60 6.45 12.16 -1.26
C ILE A 60 7.19 13.29 -0.55
N GLU A 61 7.36 14.43 -1.20
CA GLU A 61 8.00 15.60 -0.62
C GLU A 61 7.26 16.07 0.65
N ALA A 62 5.92 16.09 0.61
CA ALA A 62 5.12 16.43 1.78
C ALA A 62 5.30 15.43 2.94
N TYR A 63 5.34 14.11 2.65
CA TYR A 63 5.42 13.07 3.67
C TYR A 63 6.83 12.88 4.23
N LEU A 64 7.86 13.23 3.47
CA LEU A 64 9.26 13.20 3.90
C LEU A 64 9.73 14.56 4.45
N SER A 65 8.87 15.59 4.44
CA SER A 65 9.21 16.88 5.02
C SER A 65 9.44 16.76 6.52
N LYS A 66 10.56 17.35 7.00
CA LYS A 66 10.96 17.35 8.40
C LYS A 66 10.75 18.74 9.01
N ASP A 67 10.58 18.77 10.31
CA ASP A 67 10.56 19.99 11.09
C ASP A 67 11.99 20.44 11.48
N GLU A 68 12.08 21.49 12.30
CA GLU A 68 13.37 22.04 12.78
C GLU A 68 14.14 21.06 13.67
N PHE A 69 13.46 20.06 14.23
CA PHE A 69 14.04 19.03 15.09
C PHE A 69 14.44 17.76 14.31
N GLY A 70 14.19 17.71 12.99
CA GLY A 70 14.48 16.57 12.14
C GLY A 70 13.41 15.48 12.17
N GLU A 71 12.27 15.73 12.81
CA GLU A 71 11.13 14.81 12.87
C GLU A 71 10.22 15.00 11.64
N TYR A 72 9.55 13.92 11.20
CA TYR A 72 8.60 14.02 10.08
C TYR A 72 7.37 14.81 10.49
N ARG A 73 7.06 15.90 9.77
CA ARG A 73 5.88 16.73 10.00
C ARG A 73 4.57 15.96 9.95
N ILE A 74 4.50 14.94 9.09
CA ILE A 74 3.34 14.08 8.93
C ILE A 74 3.69 12.68 9.42
N PRO A 75 3.20 12.29 10.63
CA PRO A 75 3.47 10.96 11.17
C PRO A 75 2.99 9.85 10.21
N ALA A 76 3.67 8.71 10.21
CA ALA A 76 3.41 7.59 9.31
C ALA A 76 1.93 7.14 9.31
N ILE A 77 1.26 7.17 10.46
CA ILE A 77 -0.16 6.80 10.61
C ILE A 77 -1.13 7.77 9.91
N ARG A 78 -0.71 9.01 9.68
CA ARG A 78 -1.50 10.02 8.97
C ARG A 78 -1.20 10.09 7.48
N GLN A 79 -0.16 9.42 7.04
CA GLN A 79 0.18 9.32 5.63
C GLN A 79 -0.82 8.40 4.92
N ARG A 80 -1.43 8.90 3.87
CA ARG A 80 -2.40 8.12 3.10
C ARG A 80 -1.69 7.35 2.00
N PRO A 81 -1.93 6.03 1.86
CA PRO A 81 -1.40 5.28 0.74
C PRO A 81 -1.99 5.79 -0.57
N ILE A 82 -1.18 5.84 -1.62
CA ILE A 82 -1.62 6.22 -2.96
C ILE A 82 -1.83 4.96 -3.79
N LEU A 83 -2.99 4.88 -4.43
CA LEU A 83 -3.35 3.78 -5.30
C LEU A 83 -3.30 4.20 -6.77
N LEU A 84 -2.42 3.57 -7.55
CA LEU A 84 -2.34 3.72 -9.01
C LEU A 84 -3.25 2.69 -9.70
N MET A 85 -4.29 3.17 -10.35
CA MET A 85 -5.16 2.32 -11.18
C MET A 85 -4.84 2.51 -12.65
N GLY A 86 -4.64 1.40 -13.34
CA GLY A 86 -4.38 1.43 -14.78
C GLY A 86 -4.20 0.03 -15.35
N PRO A 87 -4.33 -0.13 -16.68
CA PRO A 87 -4.15 -1.42 -17.35
C PRO A 87 -2.73 -1.98 -17.12
N PRO A 88 -2.55 -3.29 -17.27
CA PRO A 88 -1.23 -3.89 -17.22
C PRO A 88 -0.32 -3.32 -18.31
N GLY A 89 0.99 -3.28 -18.06
CA GLY A 89 1.98 -2.83 -19.06
C GLY A 89 2.10 -1.32 -19.25
N ILE A 90 1.30 -0.49 -18.58
CA ILE A 90 1.33 0.98 -18.71
C ILE A 90 2.57 1.64 -18.05
N GLY A 91 3.42 0.86 -17.38
CA GLY A 91 4.64 1.38 -16.76
C GLY A 91 4.47 1.90 -15.33
N LYS A 92 3.48 1.39 -14.56
CA LYS A 92 3.27 1.81 -13.15
C LYS A 92 4.54 1.67 -12.30
N THR A 93 5.23 0.56 -12.39
CA THR A 93 6.49 0.31 -11.67
C THR A 93 7.61 1.22 -12.16
N GLN A 94 7.70 1.46 -13.48
CA GLN A 94 8.71 2.36 -14.06
C GLN A 94 8.55 3.80 -13.60
N ILE A 95 7.31 4.26 -13.42
CA ILE A 95 7.05 5.60 -12.86
C ILE A 95 7.60 5.69 -11.44
N MET A 96 7.39 4.67 -10.60
CA MET A 96 7.92 4.64 -9.25
C MET A 96 9.45 4.63 -9.22
N GLU A 97 10.08 3.86 -10.11
CA GLU A 97 11.55 3.84 -10.26
C GLU A 97 12.10 5.21 -10.66
N GLN A 98 11.46 5.88 -11.60
CA GLN A 98 11.87 7.21 -12.02
C GLN A 98 11.75 8.23 -10.89
N ILE A 99 10.62 8.23 -10.16
CA ILE A 99 10.40 9.13 -9.03
C ILE A 99 11.42 8.88 -7.92
N ALA A 100 11.63 7.61 -7.55
CA ALA A 100 12.61 7.25 -6.53
C ALA A 100 14.02 7.75 -6.88
N ARG A 101 14.41 7.59 -8.15
CA ARG A 101 15.70 8.08 -8.66
C ARG A 101 15.80 9.60 -8.65
N GLU A 102 14.74 10.30 -9.06
CA GLU A 102 14.71 11.76 -9.09
C GLU A 102 14.70 12.38 -7.68
N CYS A 103 14.04 11.73 -6.73
CA CYS A 103 14.01 12.17 -5.32
C CYS A 103 15.22 11.66 -4.51
N GLY A 104 16.07 10.81 -5.08
CA GLY A 104 17.24 10.26 -4.37
C GLY A 104 16.90 9.32 -3.22
N ILE A 105 15.75 8.64 -3.28
CA ILE A 105 15.23 7.73 -2.24
C ILE A 105 15.23 6.28 -2.72
N ALA A 106 15.17 5.34 -1.77
CA ALA A 106 15.11 3.93 -2.08
C ALA A 106 13.72 3.51 -2.62
N LEU A 107 13.68 2.46 -3.42
CA LEU A 107 12.43 1.83 -3.88
C LEU A 107 12.48 0.33 -3.58
N VAL A 108 11.46 -0.15 -2.90
CA VAL A 108 11.11 -1.57 -2.82
C VAL A 108 9.84 -1.79 -3.62
N SER A 109 9.93 -2.60 -4.67
CA SER A 109 8.77 -3.03 -5.45
C SER A 109 8.45 -4.47 -5.09
N TYR A 110 7.26 -4.69 -4.56
CA TYR A 110 6.81 -5.98 -4.05
C TYR A 110 5.52 -6.41 -4.73
N THR A 111 5.53 -7.56 -5.40
CA THR A 111 4.35 -8.09 -6.08
C THR A 111 3.65 -9.11 -5.18
N ILE A 112 2.37 -8.87 -4.85
CA ILE A 112 1.66 -9.65 -3.83
C ILE A 112 0.95 -10.90 -4.39
N THR A 113 0.92 -11.09 -5.70
CA THR A 113 0.10 -12.13 -6.38
C THR A 113 0.39 -13.55 -5.94
N HIS A 114 1.63 -13.86 -5.59
CA HIS A 114 2.07 -15.21 -5.25
C HIS A 114 2.25 -15.45 -3.75
N HIS A 115 1.91 -14.44 -2.94
CA HIS A 115 2.15 -14.53 -1.50
C HIS A 115 0.99 -15.15 -0.75
N THR A 116 1.34 -16.08 0.12
CA THR A 116 0.43 -16.66 1.11
C THR A 116 0.39 -15.74 2.34
N ARG A 117 -0.60 -15.97 3.21
CA ARG A 117 -0.67 -15.29 4.51
C ARG A 117 0.62 -15.50 5.32
N GLN A 118 1.21 -16.68 5.25
CA GLN A 118 2.41 -17.05 6.01
C GLN A 118 3.65 -16.29 5.51
N SER A 119 3.83 -16.14 4.20
CA SER A 119 4.97 -15.40 3.65
C SER A 119 4.84 -13.90 3.89
N ALA A 120 3.63 -13.35 3.78
CA ALA A 120 3.40 -11.91 3.93
C ALA A 120 3.46 -11.45 5.40
N VAL A 121 2.93 -12.24 6.34
CA VAL A 121 2.80 -11.88 7.77
C VAL A 121 3.93 -12.45 8.62
N GLY A 122 4.50 -13.57 8.20
CA GLY A 122 5.46 -14.36 8.95
C GLY A 122 4.85 -15.64 9.52
N LEU A 123 5.73 -16.54 9.94
CA LEU A 123 5.37 -17.82 10.58
C LEU A 123 5.25 -17.65 12.10
N PRO A 124 4.23 -18.21 12.74
CA PRO A 124 4.15 -18.23 14.18
C PRO A 124 5.20 -19.20 14.76
N PHE A 125 5.87 -18.78 15.82
CA PHE A 125 6.75 -19.62 16.61
C PHE A 125 6.52 -19.37 18.11
N ILE A 126 6.83 -20.37 18.94
CA ILE A 126 6.62 -20.31 20.38
C ILE A 126 7.90 -19.86 21.04
N VAL A 127 7.80 -18.80 21.84
CA VAL A 127 8.89 -18.28 22.68
C VAL A 127 8.46 -18.36 24.14
N LYS A 128 9.38 -18.75 24.99
CA LYS A 128 9.18 -18.70 26.44
C LYS A 128 9.56 -17.31 26.95
N LYS A 129 8.66 -16.64 27.63
CA LYS A 129 8.89 -15.33 28.25
C LYS A 129 8.56 -15.37 29.73
N ASN A 130 9.41 -14.77 30.53
CA ASN A 130 9.19 -14.59 31.95
C ASN A 130 8.46 -13.29 32.21
N TYR A 131 7.30 -13.33 32.82
CA TYR A 131 6.57 -12.19 33.32
C TYR A 131 6.54 -12.23 34.85
N GLY A 132 7.50 -11.56 35.49
CA GLY A 132 7.76 -11.67 36.91
C GLY A 132 8.43 -13.02 37.25
N GLU A 133 7.83 -13.79 38.14
CA GLU A 133 8.36 -15.09 38.57
C GLU A 133 7.84 -16.30 37.77
N GLU A 134 6.91 -16.08 36.84
CA GLU A 134 6.28 -17.16 36.07
C GLU A 134 6.73 -17.15 34.60
N GLU A 135 6.96 -18.35 34.05
CA GLU A 135 7.31 -18.62 32.67
C GLU A 135 6.05 -18.87 31.82
N PHE A 136 5.85 -18.08 30.77
CA PHE A 136 4.73 -18.23 29.84
C PHE A 136 5.22 -18.57 28.43
N SER A 137 4.50 -19.44 27.76
CA SER A 137 4.69 -19.70 26.34
C SER A 137 3.89 -18.68 25.52
N VAL A 138 4.57 -17.84 24.76
CA VAL A 138 3.98 -16.78 23.95
C VAL A 138 4.21 -17.06 22.48
N THR A 139 3.18 -16.84 21.64
CA THR A 139 3.34 -16.95 20.19
C THR A 139 3.88 -15.64 19.64
N GLU A 140 5.02 -15.69 18.96
CA GLU A 140 5.57 -14.60 18.18
C GLU A 140 5.56 -14.96 16.69
N TYR A 141 5.72 -13.96 15.85
CA TYR A 141 5.78 -14.15 14.40
C TYR A 141 7.17 -13.78 13.88
N THR A 142 7.66 -14.56 12.92
CA THR A 142 8.88 -14.17 12.17
C THR A 142 8.63 -12.86 11.42
N MET A 143 9.70 -12.19 11.03
CA MET A 143 9.56 -10.94 10.28
C MET A 143 8.83 -11.17 8.96
N SER A 144 7.88 -10.28 8.65
CA SER A 144 7.19 -10.23 7.37
C SER A 144 8.19 -10.06 6.23
N GLU A 145 8.02 -10.81 5.14
CA GLU A 145 8.87 -10.69 3.96
C GLU A 145 8.80 -9.27 3.34
N ILE A 146 7.63 -8.64 3.42
CA ILE A 146 7.45 -7.27 2.94
C ILE A 146 8.30 -6.30 3.77
N ILE A 147 8.29 -6.45 5.08
CA ILE A 147 9.07 -5.58 5.98
C ILE A 147 10.56 -5.90 5.87
N SER A 148 10.95 -7.18 5.80
CA SER A 148 12.36 -7.56 5.67
C SER A 148 12.97 -7.02 4.39
N SER A 149 12.22 -7.02 3.27
CA SER A 149 12.70 -6.45 2.01
C SER A 149 12.99 -4.95 2.08
N VAL A 150 12.28 -4.23 2.95
CA VAL A 150 12.55 -2.81 3.24
C VAL A 150 13.89 -2.66 3.99
N TYR A 151 14.11 -3.45 5.05
CA TYR A 151 15.36 -3.41 5.81
C TYR A 151 16.56 -3.83 4.95
N ASP A 152 16.42 -4.89 4.16
CA ASP A 152 17.47 -5.33 3.22
C ASP A 152 17.82 -4.24 2.21
N LYS A 153 16.84 -3.50 1.75
CA LYS A 153 17.07 -2.39 0.83
C LYS A 153 17.79 -1.24 1.51
N MET A 154 17.42 -0.91 2.74
CA MET A 154 18.10 0.11 3.54
C MET A 154 19.57 -0.25 3.77
N GLU A 155 19.83 -1.50 4.12
CA GLU A 155 21.20 -1.98 4.34
C GLU A 155 22.06 -1.91 3.05
N LYS A 156 21.49 -2.37 1.92
CA LYS A 156 22.18 -2.37 0.62
C LYS A 156 22.45 -0.97 0.06
N THR A 157 21.56 -0.04 0.29
CA THR A 157 21.65 1.31 -0.31
C THR A 157 22.17 2.38 0.63
N GLY A 158 22.13 2.15 1.94
CA GLY A 158 22.42 3.14 2.97
C GLY A 158 21.34 4.24 3.10
N LEU A 159 20.26 4.17 2.32
CA LEU A 159 19.20 5.16 2.31
C LEU A 159 18.15 4.83 3.38
N LYS A 160 17.84 5.80 4.24
CA LYS A 160 16.84 5.66 5.31
C LYS A 160 15.41 5.93 4.83
N GLU A 161 15.27 6.62 3.70
CA GLU A 161 13.99 7.04 3.14
C GLU A 161 13.69 6.30 1.84
N GLY A 162 12.42 5.97 1.61
CA GLY A 162 12.06 5.21 0.43
C GLY A 162 10.57 5.09 0.16
N ILE A 163 10.28 4.43 -0.94
CA ILE A 163 8.93 4.05 -1.37
C ILE A 163 8.79 2.54 -1.24
N LEU A 164 7.75 2.10 -0.53
CA LEU A 164 7.27 0.73 -0.58
C LEU A 164 6.12 0.66 -1.60
N PHE A 165 6.40 0.10 -2.76
CA PHE A 165 5.41 -0.06 -3.82
C PHE A 165 4.90 -1.50 -3.86
N ILE A 166 3.61 -1.69 -3.54
CA ILE A 166 2.95 -2.99 -3.59
C ILE A 166 2.15 -3.09 -4.89
N ASP A 167 2.62 -3.94 -5.79
CA ASP A 167 1.97 -4.15 -7.08
C ASP A 167 0.87 -5.20 -7.00
N GLU A 168 -0.16 -5.02 -7.83
CA GLU A 168 -1.29 -5.92 -8.00
C GLU A 168 -2.08 -6.23 -6.71
N ILE A 169 -2.29 -5.23 -5.86
CA ILE A 169 -2.98 -5.38 -4.58
C ILE A 169 -4.41 -5.97 -4.69
N ASN A 170 -5.00 -5.92 -5.88
CA ASN A 170 -6.31 -6.54 -6.15
C ASN A 170 -6.25 -8.06 -6.28
N CYS A 171 -5.06 -8.64 -6.45
CA CYS A 171 -4.85 -10.07 -6.57
C CYS A 171 -4.57 -10.75 -5.22
N VAL A 172 -4.65 -10.00 -4.13
CA VAL A 172 -4.51 -10.53 -2.77
C VAL A 172 -5.59 -11.58 -2.49
N SER A 173 -5.18 -12.72 -1.91
CA SER A 173 -6.11 -13.77 -1.49
C SER A 173 -7.10 -13.27 -0.44
N GLU A 174 -8.30 -13.86 -0.39
CA GLU A 174 -9.34 -13.49 0.59
C GLU A 174 -8.85 -13.62 2.04
N THR A 175 -7.96 -14.57 2.30
CA THR A 175 -7.37 -14.81 3.63
C THR A 175 -6.34 -13.76 4.03
N LEU A 176 -5.64 -13.18 3.06
CA LEU A 176 -4.62 -12.15 3.29
C LEU A 176 -5.21 -10.73 3.27
N ALA A 177 -6.33 -10.54 2.58
CA ALA A 177 -6.93 -9.23 2.39
C ALA A 177 -7.19 -8.41 3.67
N PRO A 178 -7.75 -8.98 4.77
CA PRO A 178 -7.96 -8.22 6.01
C PRO A 178 -6.65 -7.71 6.63
N MET A 179 -5.58 -8.52 6.55
CA MET A 179 -4.28 -8.15 7.09
C MET A 179 -3.59 -7.10 6.25
N MET A 180 -3.76 -7.14 4.92
CA MET A 180 -3.29 -6.08 4.04
C MET A 180 -4.00 -4.76 4.30
N LEU A 181 -5.30 -4.77 4.61
CA LEU A 181 -6.01 -3.56 5.03
C LEU A 181 -5.43 -2.96 6.32
N GLN A 182 -5.16 -3.81 7.31
CA GLN A 182 -4.53 -3.38 8.55
C GLN A 182 -3.13 -2.80 8.29
N PHE A 183 -2.35 -3.45 7.44
CA PHE A 183 -1.03 -2.97 7.03
C PHE A 183 -1.12 -1.60 6.36
N LEU A 184 -2.03 -1.41 5.42
CA LEU A 184 -2.22 -0.15 4.71
C LEU A 184 -2.64 1.00 5.63
N GLN A 185 -3.33 0.71 6.73
CA GLN A 185 -3.75 1.70 7.74
C GLN A 185 -2.64 2.02 8.75
N GLY A 186 -1.98 0.98 9.24
CA GLY A 186 -1.06 1.07 10.36
C GLY A 186 0.41 0.91 10.00
N LYS A 187 0.73 0.50 8.76
CA LYS A 187 2.09 0.13 8.32
C LYS A 187 2.73 -0.94 9.21
N THR A 188 1.89 -1.85 9.75
CA THR A 188 2.32 -2.89 10.67
C THR A 188 1.81 -4.27 10.25
N PHE A 189 2.65 -5.28 10.40
CA PHE A 189 2.24 -6.68 10.41
C PHE A 189 2.56 -7.28 11.77
N GLY A 190 1.52 -7.66 12.52
CA GLY A 190 1.70 -8.14 13.89
C GLY A 190 2.43 -7.11 14.75
N ASN A 191 3.55 -7.51 15.33
CA ASN A 191 4.39 -6.65 16.18
C ASN A 191 5.43 -5.84 15.41
N GLN A 192 5.51 -5.99 14.09
CA GLN A 192 6.56 -5.38 13.28
C GLN A 192 6.02 -4.22 12.47
N LYS A 193 6.79 -3.14 12.45
CA LYS A 193 6.43 -1.88 11.80
C LYS A 193 7.40 -1.57 10.67
N VAL A 194 6.89 -0.99 9.59
CA VAL A 194 7.73 -0.41 8.54
C VAL A 194 8.53 0.74 9.12
N PRO A 195 9.83 0.86 8.83
CA PRO A 195 10.66 1.97 9.30
C PRO A 195 10.08 3.33 8.93
N GLU A 196 10.32 4.33 9.77
CA GLU A 196 9.95 5.71 9.46
C GLU A 196 10.71 6.22 8.23
N GLY A 197 10.07 7.10 7.47
CA GLY A 197 10.63 7.57 6.19
C GLY A 197 10.24 6.73 4.98
N TRP A 198 9.46 5.65 5.17
CA TRP A 198 8.95 4.84 4.07
C TRP A 198 7.50 5.15 3.76
N VAL A 199 7.24 5.47 2.50
CA VAL A 199 5.93 5.90 2.00
C VAL A 199 5.31 4.81 1.16
N ASP A 200 4.07 4.40 1.50
CA ASP A 200 3.39 3.30 0.81
C ASP A 200 2.71 3.76 -0.48
N ARG A 201 2.91 2.97 -1.54
CA ARG A 201 2.26 3.14 -2.84
C ARG A 201 1.76 1.79 -3.33
N HIS A 202 0.63 1.77 -3.97
CA HIS A 202 0.01 0.52 -4.43
C HIS A 202 -0.44 0.63 -5.88
N SER A 203 -0.49 -0.49 -6.57
CA SER A 203 -1.11 -0.57 -7.88
C SER A 203 -2.29 -1.51 -7.91
N ARG A 204 -3.23 -1.23 -8.79
CA ARG A 204 -4.39 -2.07 -9.09
C ARG A 204 -4.63 -2.11 -10.58
N GLN A 205 -4.98 -3.29 -11.08
CA GLN A 205 -5.56 -3.42 -12.41
C GLN A 205 -7.06 -3.11 -12.35
N PRO A 206 -7.65 -2.45 -13.35
CA PRO A 206 -9.10 -2.30 -13.44
C PRO A 206 -9.75 -3.67 -13.50
N ALA A 207 -10.91 -3.83 -12.87
CA ALA A 207 -11.68 -5.05 -13.00
C ALA A 207 -11.97 -5.29 -14.49
N ARG A 208 -11.74 -6.52 -14.98
CA ARG A 208 -12.23 -6.91 -16.29
C ARG A 208 -13.76 -6.88 -16.22
N ILE A 209 -14.36 -6.03 -17.04
CA ILE A 209 -15.81 -5.98 -17.27
C ILE A 209 -16.20 -7.20 -18.06
#